data_c78a9a93dc63a6bba799a58de17e2fbd
#
_entry.id   c78a9a93dc63a6bba799a58de17e2fbd
#
_cell.length_a   1.000
_cell.length_b   1.000
_cell.length_c   1.000
_cell.angle_alpha   90.00
_cell.angle_beta   90.00
_cell.angle_gamma   90.00
#
_symmetry.space_group_name_H-M   'P 1'
#
loop_
_entity.id
_entity.type
_entity.pdbx_description
1 polymer ?
#
loop_
_entity_poly.entity_id
_entity_poly.type
_entity_poly.pdbx_seq_one_letter_code
_entity_poly.pdbx_strand_id
1 'polypeptide(L)' 'MKHGMSLANAAWLDWSTLIANQDIRRDYGEIRMIGMGYIGRRLHVVVYLGHDDVRRVISLREANKREEKHYAQA' A
#
# COMPACT_ATOMS: atom_id res chain seq x y z
N MET A 1 -0.29 10.32 16.07
CA MET A 1 -0.84 10.36 14.73
C MET A 1 -2.04 9.46 14.63
N LYS A 2 -3.15 10.00 14.21
CA LYS A 2 -4.37 9.22 14.14
C LYS A 2 -4.55 8.51 12.82
N HIS A 3 -4.03 9.09 11.78
CA HIS A 3 -4.25 8.60 10.44
C HIS A 3 -2.93 8.26 9.82
N GLY A 4 -2.80 7.06 9.37
CA GLY A 4 -1.60 6.62 8.74
C GLY A 4 -0.46 6.45 9.71
N MET A 5 0.70 6.22 9.16
CA MET A 5 1.90 5.88 9.88
C MET A 5 3.04 6.67 9.29
N SER A 6 4.16 6.70 10.01
CA SER A 6 5.37 7.25 9.43
C SER A 6 5.72 6.48 8.16
N LEU A 7 6.06 7.19 7.10
CA LEU A 7 6.46 6.55 5.85
C LEU A 7 7.74 5.72 6.01
N ALA A 8 8.51 5.99 7.06
CA ALA A 8 9.69 5.18 7.35
C ALA A 8 9.31 3.73 7.63
N ASN A 9 8.09 3.49 8.11
CA ASN A 9 7.64 2.13 8.37
C ASN A 9 7.47 1.31 7.10
N ALA A 10 7.44 1.95 5.94
CA ALA A 10 7.37 1.22 4.68
C ALA A 10 8.57 0.30 4.47
N ALA A 11 9.67 0.56 5.15
CA ALA A 11 10.84 -0.31 5.08
C ALA A 11 10.54 -1.70 5.65
N TRP A 12 9.52 -1.81 6.49
CA TRP A 12 9.13 -3.08 7.11
C TRP A 12 8.07 -3.82 6.31
N LEU A 13 7.55 -3.21 5.26
CA LEU A 13 6.52 -3.83 4.44
C LEU A 13 7.10 -5.02 3.69
N ASP A 14 6.41 -6.13 3.80
CA ASP A 14 6.79 -7.32 3.04
C ASP A 14 6.18 -7.21 1.64
N TRP A 15 6.98 -6.70 0.72
CA TRP A 15 6.52 -6.45 -0.64
C TRP A 15 6.11 -7.72 -1.38
N SER A 16 6.58 -8.88 -0.90
CA SER A 16 6.17 -10.15 -1.53
C SER A 16 4.71 -10.48 -1.23
N THR A 17 4.13 -9.87 -0.22
CA THR A 17 2.71 -10.07 0.13
C THR A 17 1.80 -9.08 -0.58
N LEU A 18 2.36 -8.13 -1.32
CA LEU A 18 1.59 -7.03 -1.88
C LEU A 18 0.66 -7.49 -3.01
N ILE A 19 -0.58 -7.05 -2.92
CA ILE A 19 -1.53 -7.14 -4.02
C ILE A 19 -1.89 -5.71 -4.37
N ALA A 20 -1.53 -5.28 -5.57
CA ALA A 20 -1.65 -3.88 -5.94
C ALA A 20 -2.26 -3.72 -7.32
N ASN A 21 -2.91 -2.57 -7.51
CA ASN A 21 -3.46 -2.18 -8.80
C ASN A 21 -3.11 -0.72 -9.05
N GLN A 22 -3.13 -0.34 -10.32
CA GLN A 22 -2.93 1.05 -10.66
C GLN A 22 -4.14 1.87 -10.21
N ASP A 23 -3.86 3.01 -9.60
CA ASP A 23 -4.90 3.93 -9.18
C ASP A 23 -5.26 4.80 -10.40
N ILE A 24 -6.41 4.50 -11.01
CA ILE A 24 -6.83 5.17 -12.23
C ILE A 24 -7.96 6.17 -11.99
N ARG A 25 -8.23 6.50 -10.72
CA ARG A 25 -9.33 7.40 -10.39
C ARG A 25 -9.17 8.80 -10.98
N ARG A 26 -7.93 9.19 -11.23
CA ARG A 26 -7.65 10.48 -11.85
C ARG A 26 -6.28 10.40 -12.52
N ASP A 27 -6.01 11.40 -13.35
CA ASP A 27 -4.72 11.52 -14.01
C ASP A 27 -3.76 12.25 -13.08
N TYR A 28 -2.77 11.52 -12.59
CA TYR A 28 -1.78 12.07 -11.67
C TYR A 28 -0.50 12.52 -12.37
N GLY A 29 -0.46 12.36 -13.70
CA GLY A 29 0.76 12.68 -14.46
C GLY A 29 1.84 11.60 -14.39
N GLU A 30 1.66 10.63 -13.51
CA GLU A 30 2.58 9.50 -13.37
C GLU A 30 1.79 8.32 -12.82
N ILE A 31 2.37 7.13 -12.93
CA ILE A 31 1.70 5.92 -12.48
C ILE A 31 1.71 5.88 -10.95
N ARG A 32 0.51 5.86 -10.39
CA ARG A 32 0.30 5.73 -8.95
C ARG A 32 -0.33 4.37 -8.68
N MET A 33 0.28 3.63 -7.75
CA MET A 33 -0.20 2.30 -7.37
C MET A 33 -0.81 2.35 -6.00
N ILE A 34 -1.86 1.57 -5.81
CA ILE A 34 -2.46 1.38 -4.50
C ILE A 34 -2.53 -0.12 -4.24
N GLY A 35 -2.06 -0.54 -3.08
CA GLY A 35 -2.02 -1.96 -2.76
C GLY A 35 -2.13 -2.23 -1.29
N MET A 36 -2.20 -3.52 -0.96
CA MET A 36 -2.22 -3.98 0.41
C MET A 36 -1.16 -5.04 0.60
N GLY A 37 -0.47 -4.97 1.72
CA GLY A 37 0.57 -5.92 2.08
C GLY A 37 0.80 -5.91 3.58
N TYR A 38 1.61 -6.82 4.05
CA TYR A 38 1.80 -7.01 5.49
C TYR A 38 3.04 -6.32 6.02
N ILE A 39 2.89 -5.70 7.18
CA ILE A 39 4.00 -5.36 8.05
C ILE A 39 3.79 -6.23 9.28
N GLY A 40 4.66 -7.22 9.46
CA GLY A 40 4.46 -8.20 10.52
C GLY A 40 3.16 -8.96 10.29
N ARG A 41 2.27 -8.89 11.25
CA ARG A 41 0.97 -9.58 11.18
C ARG A 41 -0.17 -8.67 10.80
N ARG A 42 0.12 -7.40 10.49
CA ARG A 42 -0.92 -6.42 10.26
C ARG A 42 -0.93 -6.01 8.80
N LEU A 43 -2.10 -6.10 8.19
CA LEU A 43 -2.27 -5.67 6.80
C LEU A 43 -2.30 -4.16 6.73
N HIS A 44 -1.61 -3.62 5.74
CA HIS A 44 -1.53 -2.18 5.52
C HIS A 44 -1.91 -1.84 4.09
N VAL A 45 -2.42 -0.63 3.91
CA VAL A 45 -2.67 -0.06 2.59
C VAL A 45 -1.53 0.89 2.27
N VAL A 46 -0.93 0.71 1.12
CA VAL A 46 0.20 1.53 0.68
C VAL A 46 -0.11 2.14 -0.67
N VAL A 47 0.19 3.43 -0.81
CA VAL A 47 0.13 4.12 -2.09
C VAL A 47 1.55 4.51 -2.45
N TYR A 48 1.96 4.18 -3.66
CA TYR A 48 3.33 4.43 -4.07
C TYR A 48 3.42 4.77 -5.54
N LEU A 49 4.52 5.40 -5.89
CA LEU A 49 4.85 5.74 -7.27
C LEU A 49 5.96 4.81 -7.75
N GLY A 50 6.05 4.65 -9.07
CA GLY A 50 7.09 3.84 -9.65
C GLY A 50 6.72 2.40 -9.80
N HIS A 51 7.68 1.61 -10.25
CA HIS A 51 7.46 0.21 -10.53
C HIS A 51 8.78 -0.52 -10.39
N ASP A 52 8.70 -1.84 -10.40
CA ASP A 52 9.86 -2.72 -10.28
C ASP A 52 10.65 -2.42 -9.02
N ASP A 53 11.90 -2.07 -9.14
CA ASP A 53 12.77 -1.86 -7.98
C ASP A 53 12.68 -0.46 -7.40
N VAL A 54 12.07 0.46 -8.14
CA VAL A 54 12.05 1.86 -7.75
C VAL A 54 10.63 2.22 -7.32
N ARG A 55 10.42 2.27 -6.00
CA ARG A 55 9.13 2.59 -5.42
C ARG A 55 9.27 3.72 -4.44
N ARG A 56 8.41 4.71 -4.60
CA ARG A 56 8.37 5.84 -3.69
C ARG A 56 7.03 5.82 -2.97
N VAL A 57 7.05 5.50 -1.69
CA VAL A 57 5.82 5.43 -0.91
C VAL A 57 5.34 6.83 -0.57
N ILE A 58 4.08 7.10 -0.86
CA ILE A 58 3.49 8.41 -0.57
C ILE A 58 2.41 8.34 0.50
N SER A 59 1.93 7.14 0.84
CA SER A 59 0.93 6.97 1.89
C SER A 59 1.00 5.56 2.43
N LEU A 60 0.83 5.43 3.74
CA LEU A 60 0.84 4.15 4.41
C LEU A 60 -0.10 4.22 5.60
N ARG A 61 -1.00 3.24 5.72
CA ARG A 61 -1.90 3.15 6.87
C ARG A 61 -2.31 1.70 7.09
N GLU A 62 -2.81 1.42 8.28
CA GLU A 62 -3.36 0.09 8.56
C GLU A 62 -4.64 -0.11 7.76
N ALA A 63 -4.86 -1.34 7.32
CA ALA A 63 -6.09 -1.70 6.63
C ALA A 63 -7.24 -1.82 7.64
N ASN A 64 -8.44 -1.51 7.17
CA ASN A 64 -9.63 -1.73 7.96
C ASN A 64 -10.16 -3.15 7.70
N LYS A 65 -11.24 -3.51 8.42
CA LYS A 65 -11.76 -4.87 8.33
C LYS A 65 -12.29 -5.21 6.95
N ARG A 66 -12.89 -4.25 6.28
CA ARG A 66 -13.38 -4.46 4.92
C ARG A 66 -12.23 -4.77 3.99
N GLU A 67 -11.15 -4.03 4.13
CA GLU A 67 -9.97 -4.23 3.29
C GLU A 67 -9.31 -5.56 3.58
N GLU A 68 -9.24 -5.95 4.84
CA GLU A 68 -8.71 -7.26 5.21
C GLU A 68 -9.51 -8.39 4.57
N LYS A 69 -10.82 -8.26 4.59
CA LYS A 69 -11.70 -9.26 3.98
C LYS A 69 -11.49 -9.32 2.47
N HIS A 70 -11.38 -8.17 1.85
CA HIS A 70 -11.15 -8.08 0.42
C HIS A 70 -9.82 -8.73 0.03
N TYR A 71 -8.79 -8.46 0.81
CA TYR A 71 -7.47 -9.03 0.57
C TYR A 71 -7.50 -10.56 0.66
N ALA A 72 -8.22 -11.08 1.64
CA ALA A 72 -8.31 -12.53 1.86
C ALA A 72 -9.01 -13.24 0.69
N GLN A 73 -9.82 -12.53 -0.07
CA GLN A 73 -10.56 -13.08 -1.20
C GLN A 73 -9.83 -12.92 -2.53
N ALA A 74 -8.74 -12.22 -2.52
CA ALA A 74 -8.02 -11.93 -3.75
C ALA A 74 -7.19 -13.11 -4.25
#